data_61c21240337911724e36e1868cd6fd78
#
_entry.id   61c21240337911724e36e1868cd6fd78
#
_cell.length_a   1.000
_cell.length_b   1.000
_cell.length_c   1.000
_cell.angle_alpha   90.00
_cell.angle_beta   90.00
_cell.angle_gamma   90.00
#
_symmetry.space_group_name_H-M   'P 1'
#
loop_
_entity.id
_entity.type
_entity.pdbx_description
1 polymer ?
#
loop_
_entity_poly.entity_id
_entity_poly.type
_entity_poly.pdbx_seq_one_letter_code
_entity_poly.pdbx_strand_id
1 'polypeptide(L)'
;MNVTMLGTGSALVTECYNTCFVLQENEEYFMVDGGGGSAILHQLKHAGIDWKEVRTIFVTHKHIDHITGIIWMIRMICQHMKQGEYEGEAVIYAHDEVIDLLLDLARKLLPKKETDFIGKRLHLIAVKNGESVEILNKRVTFFDIQSTKAKQFGFCMELGDGERLTCCGDEPYNPCEKKYAENSTWLLHEAFCLDGQADIFHPYEKHHSTVKNACEFAEELHVKNLLLYHTEDRNLSHRKELYYEEGRKYFSGNLLIPDDLETYIIYYGDPDGESICMVDEEYANIVSRD
;
A
#
# COMPACT_ATOMS: atom_id res chain seq x y z
N MET A 1 -13.26 5.81 -6.47
CA MET A 1 -12.48 4.96 -5.52
C MET A 1 -11.64 5.86 -4.64
N ASN A 2 -11.37 5.47 -3.40
CA ASN A 2 -10.50 6.23 -2.49
C ASN A 2 -9.25 5.42 -2.17
N VAL A 3 -8.12 6.10 -1.89
CA VAL A 3 -6.94 5.53 -1.26
C VAL A 3 -6.71 6.24 0.08
N THR A 4 -6.68 5.48 1.17
CA THR A 4 -6.33 5.97 2.51
C THR A 4 -4.96 5.42 2.90
N MET A 5 -3.99 6.31 3.09
CA MET A 5 -2.65 5.92 3.53
C MET A 5 -2.66 5.71 5.04
N LEU A 6 -2.69 4.47 5.51
CA LEU A 6 -2.65 4.16 6.94
C LEU A 6 -1.27 4.44 7.54
N GLY A 7 -0.23 4.31 6.75
CA GLY A 7 1.15 4.61 7.10
C GLY A 7 1.98 4.92 5.87
N THR A 8 2.95 5.80 6.01
CA THR A 8 3.75 6.35 4.91
C THR A 8 5.24 6.15 5.07
N GLY A 9 5.68 5.65 6.23
CA GLY A 9 7.09 5.57 6.61
C GLY A 9 7.77 4.27 6.20
N SER A 10 9.09 4.32 6.08
CA SER A 10 9.96 3.18 5.86
C SER A 10 10.18 2.34 7.14
N ALA A 11 11.04 1.31 7.09
CA ALA A 11 11.20 0.32 8.16
C ALA A 11 11.55 0.90 9.54
N LEU A 12 12.40 1.93 9.62
CA LEU A 12 12.97 2.41 10.89
C LEU A 12 12.37 3.76 11.38
N VAL A 13 11.23 4.16 10.83
CA VAL A 13 10.55 5.39 11.27
C VAL A 13 9.97 5.25 12.68
N THR A 14 9.91 6.36 13.40
CA THR A 14 9.37 6.45 14.76
C THR A 14 8.29 7.51 14.92
N GLU A 15 8.22 8.46 13.97
CA GLU A 15 7.31 9.60 14.01
C GLU A 15 6.08 9.42 13.09
N CYS A 16 6.07 8.39 12.26
CA CYS A 16 4.93 7.99 11.43
C CYS A 16 4.80 6.46 11.42
N TYR A 17 3.71 5.92 10.84
CA TYR A 17 3.52 4.49 10.74
C TYR A 17 4.16 3.92 9.47
N ASN A 18 4.55 2.65 9.53
CA ASN A 18 5.14 1.96 8.37
C ASN A 18 4.12 1.83 7.23
N THR A 19 4.63 1.81 6.01
CA THR A 19 3.83 1.85 4.78
C THR A 19 2.78 0.76 4.73
N CYS A 20 1.55 1.18 4.68
CA CYS A 20 0.38 0.38 4.32
C CYS A 20 -0.78 1.30 3.95
N PHE A 21 -1.70 0.83 3.13
CA PHE A 21 -2.84 1.63 2.69
C PHE A 21 -4.07 0.78 2.39
N VAL A 22 -5.20 1.44 2.24
CA VAL A 22 -6.47 0.81 1.87
C VAL A 22 -7.03 1.49 0.63
N LEU A 23 -7.38 0.71 -0.37
CA LEU A 23 -8.26 1.14 -1.47
C LEU A 23 -9.70 0.82 -1.09
N GLN A 24 -10.59 1.78 -1.27
CA GLN A 24 -12.01 1.65 -0.95
C GLN A 24 -12.86 1.98 -2.18
N GLU A 25 -13.79 1.11 -2.49
CA GLU A 25 -14.85 1.39 -3.47
C GLU A 25 -16.20 0.95 -2.88
N ASN A 26 -17.12 1.88 -2.75
CA ASN A 26 -18.35 1.70 -1.99
C ASN A 26 -18.06 1.27 -0.53
N GLU A 27 -18.60 0.13 -0.10
CA GLU A 27 -18.40 -0.44 1.24
C GLU A 27 -17.34 -1.55 1.27
N GLU A 28 -16.59 -1.75 0.18
CA GLU A 28 -15.57 -2.78 0.06
C GLU A 28 -14.17 -2.20 0.21
N TYR A 29 -13.30 -2.95 0.89
CA TYR A 29 -11.94 -2.53 1.21
C TYR A 29 -10.90 -3.54 0.70
N PHE A 30 -9.86 -3.01 0.08
CA PHE A 30 -8.66 -3.75 -0.30
C PHE A 30 -7.45 -3.17 0.40
N MET A 31 -6.94 -3.85 1.42
CA MET A 31 -5.78 -3.42 2.20
C MET A 31 -4.49 -3.95 1.59
N VAL A 32 -3.47 -3.12 1.51
CA VAL A 32 -2.13 -3.47 1.02
C VAL A 32 -1.13 -3.27 2.14
N ASP A 33 -0.48 -4.35 2.53
CA ASP A 33 0.42 -4.49 3.67
C ASP A 33 -0.24 -4.14 5.02
N GLY A 34 0.48 -4.35 6.11
CA GLY A 34 -0.04 -4.17 7.46
C GLY A 34 0.82 -3.29 8.35
N GLY A 35 1.91 -2.77 7.83
CA GLY A 35 2.86 -2.01 8.65
C GLY A 35 3.49 -2.84 9.77
N GLY A 36 4.08 -2.17 10.74
CA GLY A 36 4.85 -2.74 11.85
C GLY A 36 4.04 -3.02 13.11
N GLY A 37 3.31 -4.13 13.18
CA GLY A 37 2.73 -4.64 14.42
C GLY A 37 1.30 -4.21 14.71
N SER A 38 0.90 -4.17 15.99
CA SER A 38 -0.50 -3.98 16.43
C SER A 38 -1.06 -2.60 16.14
N ALA A 39 -0.21 -1.63 15.85
CA ALA A 39 -0.63 -0.27 15.55
C ALA A 39 -1.50 -0.18 14.29
N ILE A 40 -1.48 -1.20 13.40
CA ILE A 40 -2.42 -1.29 12.28
C ILE A 40 -3.89 -1.18 12.72
N LEU A 41 -4.25 -1.78 13.86
CA LEU A 41 -5.61 -1.72 14.39
C LEU A 41 -5.99 -0.30 14.85
N HIS A 42 -5.00 0.44 15.35
CA HIS A 42 -5.15 1.84 15.71
C HIS A 42 -5.29 2.71 14.45
N GLN A 43 -4.47 2.48 13.43
CA GLN A 43 -4.54 3.21 12.17
C GLN A 43 -5.89 3.01 11.47
N LEU A 44 -6.38 1.78 11.36
CA LEU A 44 -7.71 1.49 10.82
C LEU A 44 -8.81 2.24 11.59
N LYS A 45 -8.77 2.20 12.93
CA LYS A 45 -9.73 2.91 13.77
C LYS A 45 -9.71 4.41 13.56
N HIS A 46 -8.52 5.04 13.45
CA HIS A 46 -8.38 6.49 13.24
C HIS A 46 -8.77 6.90 11.82
N ALA A 47 -8.61 6.02 10.84
CA ALA A 47 -9.11 6.19 9.49
C ALA A 47 -10.64 5.99 9.38
N GLY A 48 -11.33 5.66 10.48
CA GLY A 48 -12.76 5.36 10.47
C GLY A 48 -13.13 4.03 9.79
N ILE A 49 -12.14 3.15 9.57
CA ILE A 49 -12.33 1.86 8.89
C ILE A 49 -12.53 0.77 9.96
N ASP A 50 -13.69 0.11 9.94
CA ASP A 50 -13.87 -1.09 10.76
C ASP A 50 -13.05 -2.24 10.16
N TRP A 51 -12.07 -2.71 10.90
CA TRP A 51 -11.20 -3.81 10.47
C TRP A 51 -11.98 -5.09 10.09
N LYS A 52 -13.22 -5.27 10.56
CA LYS A 52 -14.11 -6.38 10.18
C LYS A 52 -14.57 -6.31 8.73
N GLU A 53 -14.60 -5.13 8.15
CA GLU A 53 -14.95 -4.92 6.75
C GLU A 53 -13.74 -5.05 5.80
N VAL A 54 -12.52 -5.09 6.34
CA VAL A 54 -11.30 -5.38 5.57
C VAL A 54 -11.23 -6.89 5.32
N ARG A 55 -11.81 -7.31 4.20
CA ARG A 55 -11.94 -8.72 3.83
C ARG A 55 -10.93 -9.19 2.80
N THR A 56 -10.31 -8.27 2.10
CA THR A 56 -9.29 -8.55 1.09
C THR A 56 -8.01 -7.82 1.43
N ILE A 57 -6.93 -8.58 1.56
CA ILE A 57 -5.61 -8.07 1.91
C ILE A 57 -4.59 -8.59 0.89
N PHE A 58 -3.66 -7.75 0.49
CA PHE A 58 -2.48 -8.15 -0.27
C PHE A 58 -1.22 -7.81 0.52
N VAL A 59 -0.26 -8.73 0.56
CA VAL A 59 1.04 -8.53 1.21
C VAL A 59 2.12 -8.58 0.15
N THR A 60 2.84 -7.46 -0.01
CA THR A 60 3.84 -7.27 -1.05
C THR A 60 5.05 -8.19 -0.82
N HIS A 61 5.58 -8.22 0.41
CA HIS A 61 6.76 -9.00 0.76
C HIS A 61 6.90 -9.24 2.28
N LYS A 62 7.96 -9.92 2.69
CA LYS A 62 8.14 -10.46 4.04
C LYS A 62 8.88 -9.56 5.03
N HIS A 63 9.23 -8.32 4.70
CA HIS A 63 9.90 -7.45 5.66
C HIS A 63 8.98 -7.11 6.84
N ILE A 64 9.61 -6.88 7.99
CA ILE A 64 8.94 -6.76 9.28
C ILE A 64 7.96 -5.57 9.33
N ASP A 65 8.27 -4.52 8.63
CA ASP A 65 7.48 -3.29 8.51
C ASP A 65 6.28 -3.41 7.54
N HIS A 66 6.12 -4.55 6.88
CA HIS A 66 4.97 -4.86 6.03
C HIS A 66 4.11 -5.99 6.58
N ILE A 67 4.75 -7.03 7.14
CA ILE A 67 4.07 -8.29 7.47
C ILE A 67 3.55 -8.37 8.91
N THR A 68 4.15 -7.66 9.88
CA THR A 68 3.82 -7.90 11.29
C THR A 68 2.43 -7.41 11.67
N GLY A 69 1.93 -6.35 11.04
CA GLY A 69 0.53 -5.93 11.18
C GLY A 69 -0.44 -6.96 10.62
N ILE A 70 -0.07 -7.71 9.59
CA ILE A 70 -0.91 -8.77 9.02
C ILE A 70 -1.14 -9.92 10.02
N ILE A 71 -0.16 -10.26 10.84
CA ILE A 71 -0.33 -11.26 11.92
C ILE A 71 -1.39 -10.80 12.92
N TRP A 72 -1.46 -9.49 13.21
CA TRP A 72 -2.51 -8.93 14.06
C TRP A 72 -3.88 -8.97 13.36
N MET A 73 -3.96 -8.70 12.06
CA MET A 73 -5.20 -8.86 11.28
C MET A 73 -5.67 -10.31 11.29
N ILE A 74 -4.79 -11.28 11.02
CA ILE A 74 -5.10 -12.72 11.10
C ILE A 74 -5.64 -13.07 12.48
N ARG A 75 -4.99 -12.61 13.56
CA ARG A 75 -5.45 -12.83 14.93
C ARG A 75 -6.85 -12.29 15.16
N MET A 76 -7.09 -11.03 14.79
CA MET A 76 -8.39 -10.38 15.00
C MET A 76 -9.48 -11.08 14.21
N ILE A 77 -9.28 -11.35 12.93
CA ILE A 77 -10.23 -12.06 12.07
C ILE A 77 -10.57 -13.43 12.65
N CYS A 78 -9.57 -14.27 12.93
CA CYS A 78 -9.78 -15.62 13.43
C CYS A 78 -10.44 -15.64 14.83
N GLN A 79 -10.07 -14.72 15.71
CA GLN A 79 -10.66 -14.61 17.04
C GLN A 79 -12.15 -14.26 16.98
N HIS A 80 -12.53 -13.30 16.13
CA HIS A 80 -13.92 -12.87 16.00
C HIS A 80 -14.76 -13.84 15.16
N MET A 81 -14.17 -14.54 14.19
CA MET A 81 -14.81 -15.70 13.54
C MET A 81 -15.20 -16.76 14.57
N LYS A 82 -14.31 -17.05 15.52
CA LYS A 82 -14.57 -18.00 16.62
C LYS A 82 -15.65 -17.50 17.59
N GLN A 83 -15.74 -16.21 17.83
CA GLN A 83 -16.76 -15.59 18.68
C GLN A 83 -18.12 -15.46 17.99
N GLY A 84 -18.18 -15.67 16.67
CA GLY A 84 -19.38 -15.46 15.86
C GLY A 84 -19.67 -13.99 15.56
N GLU A 85 -18.67 -13.13 15.72
CA GLU A 85 -18.76 -11.67 15.52
C GLU A 85 -18.20 -11.21 14.17
N TYR A 86 -17.60 -12.10 13.39
CA TYR A 86 -17.11 -11.86 12.03
C TYR A 86 -17.93 -12.69 11.05
N GLU A 87 -18.67 -12.03 10.17
CA GLU A 87 -19.50 -12.69 9.17
C GLU A 87 -18.72 -12.87 7.85
N GLY A 88 -19.05 -13.93 7.10
CA GLY A 88 -18.45 -14.21 5.79
C GLY A 88 -17.00 -14.72 5.87
N GLU A 89 -16.26 -14.48 4.81
CA GLU A 89 -14.89 -14.97 4.59
C GLU A 89 -13.93 -13.79 4.41
N ALA A 90 -12.63 -14.04 4.60
CA ALA A 90 -11.56 -13.10 4.30
C ALA A 90 -10.47 -13.79 3.49
N VAL A 91 -9.77 -13.02 2.66
CA VAL A 91 -8.70 -13.51 1.79
C VAL A 91 -7.45 -12.66 1.96
N ILE A 92 -6.31 -13.33 2.08
CA ILE A 92 -4.98 -12.71 2.06
C ILE A 92 -4.24 -13.26 0.85
N TYR A 93 -3.90 -12.38 -0.08
CA TYR A 93 -3.07 -12.67 -1.25
C TYR A 93 -1.62 -12.28 -0.98
N ALA A 94 -0.67 -13.09 -1.40
CA ALA A 94 0.75 -12.78 -1.45
C ALA A 94 1.46 -13.79 -2.35
N HIS A 95 2.75 -13.60 -2.62
CA HIS A 95 3.54 -14.67 -3.22
C HIS A 95 3.80 -15.81 -2.21
N ASP A 96 4.23 -16.97 -2.70
CA ASP A 96 4.38 -18.22 -1.95
C ASP A 96 5.20 -18.09 -0.65
N GLU A 97 6.39 -17.44 -0.69
CA GLU A 97 7.23 -17.29 0.51
C GLU A 97 6.54 -16.50 1.64
N VAL A 98 5.72 -15.48 1.32
CA VAL A 98 4.96 -14.72 2.31
C VAL A 98 3.83 -15.57 2.88
N ILE A 99 3.10 -16.30 2.02
CA ILE A 99 2.02 -17.18 2.48
C ILE A 99 2.56 -18.25 3.44
N ASP A 100 3.68 -18.90 3.09
CA ASP A 100 4.32 -19.90 3.94
C ASP A 100 4.75 -19.32 5.29
N LEU A 101 5.35 -18.11 5.27
CA LEU A 101 5.77 -17.42 6.49
C LEU A 101 4.56 -17.02 7.37
N LEU A 102 3.49 -16.47 6.79
CA LEU A 102 2.28 -16.12 7.52
C LEU A 102 1.63 -17.34 8.17
N LEU A 103 1.55 -18.47 7.46
CA LEU A 103 1.05 -19.73 7.98
C LEU A 103 1.90 -20.25 9.15
N ASP A 104 3.22 -20.18 9.03
CA ASP A 104 4.15 -20.61 10.08
C ASP A 104 4.04 -19.73 11.33
N LEU A 105 4.05 -18.41 11.15
CA LEU A 105 3.88 -17.45 12.24
C LEU A 105 2.51 -17.61 12.93
N ALA A 106 1.43 -17.71 12.16
CA ALA A 106 0.10 -17.92 12.73
C ALA A 106 0.02 -19.19 13.57
N ARG A 107 0.57 -20.32 13.08
CA ARG A 107 0.59 -21.59 13.82
C ARG A 107 1.43 -21.55 15.09
N LYS A 108 2.51 -20.77 15.11
CA LYS A 108 3.41 -20.65 16.26
C LYS A 108 2.93 -19.64 17.30
N LEU A 109 2.29 -18.57 16.87
CA LEU A 109 1.93 -17.44 17.74
C LEU A 109 0.49 -17.48 18.22
N LEU A 110 -0.45 -18.07 17.46
CA LEU A 110 -1.87 -18.03 17.75
C LEU A 110 -2.38 -19.37 18.28
N PRO A 111 -3.42 -19.33 19.15
CA PRO A 111 -4.07 -20.55 19.64
C PRO A 111 -4.65 -21.39 18.49
N LYS A 112 -4.49 -22.70 18.53
CA LYS A 112 -5.00 -23.62 17.50
C LYS A 112 -6.49 -23.39 17.18
N LYS A 113 -7.33 -23.14 18.21
CA LYS A 113 -8.78 -22.87 18.05
C LYS A 113 -9.11 -21.60 17.27
N GLU A 114 -8.12 -20.72 17.05
CA GLU A 114 -8.23 -19.55 16.18
C GLU A 114 -7.70 -19.89 14.79
N THR A 115 -6.51 -20.51 14.70
CA THR A 115 -5.92 -20.90 13.40
C THR A 115 -6.72 -21.98 12.66
N ASP A 116 -7.65 -22.69 13.32
CA ASP A 116 -8.56 -23.64 12.70
C ASP A 116 -9.51 -23.00 11.64
N PHE A 117 -9.63 -21.67 11.63
CA PHE A 117 -10.37 -20.93 10.58
C PHE A 117 -9.56 -20.71 9.31
N ILE A 118 -8.23 -20.82 9.37
CA ILE A 118 -7.35 -20.70 8.20
C ILE A 118 -7.60 -21.91 7.28
N GLY A 119 -7.85 -21.61 6.00
CA GLY A 119 -8.25 -22.59 4.99
C GLY A 119 -9.74 -22.97 5.00
N LYS A 120 -10.56 -22.33 5.88
CA LYS A 120 -12.01 -22.52 5.92
C LYS A 120 -12.79 -21.25 5.63
N ARG A 121 -12.48 -20.18 6.36
CA ARG A 121 -13.11 -18.87 6.25
C ARG A 121 -12.10 -17.74 6.10
N LEU A 122 -10.87 -17.94 6.56
CA LEU A 122 -9.73 -17.08 6.24
C LEU A 122 -8.83 -17.85 5.26
N HIS A 123 -8.72 -17.36 4.04
CA HIS A 123 -7.95 -17.97 2.96
C HIS A 123 -6.65 -17.22 2.75
N LEU A 124 -5.52 -17.92 2.86
CA LEU A 124 -4.21 -17.42 2.50
C LEU A 124 -3.85 -18.03 1.14
N ILE A 125 -3.83 -17.20 0.11
CA ILE A 125 -3.71 -17.65 -1.30
C ILE A 125 -2.40 -17.14 -1.90
N ALA A 126 -1.57 -18.10 -2.33
CA ALA A 126 -0.35 -17.79 -3.05
C ALA A 126 -0.67 -17.42 -4.51
N VAL A 127 -0.29 -16.22 -4.92
CA VAL A 127 -0.41 -15.74 -6.31
C VAL A 127 0.93 -15.83 -7.03
N LYS A 128 0.86 -16.02 -8.36
CA LYS A 128 2.02 -16.12 -9.24
C LYS A 128 2.24 -14.83 -10.03
N ASN A 129 3.46 -14.66 -10.52
CA ASN A 129 3.77 -13.56 -11.42
C ASN A 129 2.85 -13.55 -12.65
N GLY A 130 2.15 -12.46 -12.88
CA GLY A 130 1.18 -12.29 -13.96
C GLY A 130 -0.20 -12.89 -13.69
N GLU A 131 -0.45 -13.44 -12.50
CA GLU A 131 -1.76 -13.94 -12.12
C GLU A 131 -2.71 -12.79 -11.81
N SER A 132 -3.96 -12.94 -12.26
CA SER A 132 -5.00 -11.94 -12.04
C SER A 132 -6.16 -12.51 -11.24
N VAL A 133 -6.71 -11.68 -10.34
CA VAL A 133 -7.93 -11.95 -9.58
C VAL A 133 -8.86 -10.75 -9.67
N GLU A 134 -10.13 -10.92 -9.25
CA GLU A 134 -11.07 -9.82 -9.11
C GLU A 134 -11.05 -9.30 -7.68
N ILE A 135 -10.81 -7.99 -7.51
CA ILE A 135 -10.83 -7.27 -6.23
C ILE A 135 -11.53 -5.92 -6.47
N LEU A 136 -12.48 -5.55 -5.63
CA LEU A 136 -13.29 -4.33 -5.77
C LEU A 136 -13.97 -4.25 -7.15
N ASN A 137 -14.47 -5.40 -7.66
CA ASN A 137 -15.06 -5.54 -8.99
C ASN A 137 -14.14 -5.09 -10.14
N LYS A 138 -12.82 -5.15 -9.91
CA LYS A 138 -11.77 -4.78 -10.87
C LYS A 138 -10.78 -5.92 -11.04
N ARG A 139 -10.21 -6.04 -12.23
CA ARG A 139 -9.13 -6.98 -12.47
C ARG A 139 -7.83 -6.46 -11.87
N VAL A 140 -7.26 -7.23 -10.95
CA VAL A 140 -5.96 -6.96 -10.31
C VAL A 140 -4.97 -8.03 -10.73
N THR A 141 -3.88 -7.60 -11.35
CA THR A 141 -2.78 -8.48 -11.80
C THR A 141 -1.58 -8.28 -10.89
N PHE A 142 -1.12 -9.34 -10.25
CA PHE A 142 0.09 -9.33 -9.42
C PHE A 142 1.33 -9.60 -10.27
N PHE A 143 2.42 -8.92 -9.95
CA PHE A 143 3.67 -9.09 -10.69
C PHE A 143 4.90 -9.05 -9.78
N ASP A 144 5.90 -9.86 -10.12
CA ASP A 144 7.19 -9.90 -9.46
C ASP A 144 8.03 -8.71 -9.93
N ILE A 145 8.44 -7.84 -8.98
CA ILE A 145 9.31 -6.69 -9.27
C ILE A 145 10.78 -7.08 -9.44
N GLN A 146 11.11 -8.37 -9.26
CA GLN A 146 12.46 -8.91 -9.33
C GLN A 146 13.42 -8.27 -8.31
N SER A 147 12.92 -8.05 -7.10
CA SER A 147 13.72 -7.53 -5.99
C SER A 147 14.97 -8.36 -5.74
N THR A 148 16.06 -7.67 -5.42
CA THR A 148 17.36 -8.29 -5.10
C THR A 148 17.54 -8.56 -3.60
N LYS A 149 16.64 -8.01 -2.73
CA LYS A 149 16.68 -8.20 -1.28
C LYS A 149 15.81 -9.38 -0.82
N ALA A 150 14.54 -9.29 -1.12
CA ALA A 150 13.54 -10.30 -0.79
C ALA A 150 12.51 -10.34 -1.91
N LYS A 151 12.07 -11.52 -2.30
CA LYS A 151 10.99 -11.64 -3.30
C LYS A 151 9.84 -10.73 -2.94
N GLN A 152 9.43 -9.89 -3.88
CA GLN A 152 8.42 -8.88 -3.70
C GLN A 152 7.52 -8.78 -4.92
N PHE A 153 6.22 -8.62 -4.68
CA PHE A 153 5.25 -8.42 -5.72
C PHE A 153 4.63 -7.03 -5.62
N GLY A 154 4.42 -6.42 -6.79
CA GLY A 154 3.52 -5.30 -6.99
C GLY A 154 2.19 -5.76 -7.55
N PHE A 155 1.29 -4.81 -7.82
CA PHE A 155 0.04 -5.08 -8.51
C PHE A 155 -0.36 -3.96 -9.47
N CYS A 156 -1.13 -4.33 -10.50
CA CYS A 156 -1.78 -3.42 -11.43
C CYS A 156 -3.29 -3.70 -11.41
N MET A 157 -4.09 -2.69 -11.07
CA MET A 157 -5.55 -2.72 -11.05
C MET A 157 -6.09 -1.98 -12.28
N GLU A 158 -6.93 -2.65 -13.07
CA GLU A 158 -7.64 -2.05 -14.20
C GLU A 158 -8.82 -1.23 -13.67
N LEU A 159 -8.82 0.09 -13.90
CA LEU A 159 -9.86 1.00 -13.41
C LEU A 159 -11.06 1.11 -14.35
N GLY A 160 -10.91 0.73 -15.61
CA GLY A 160 -11.86 0.89 -16.70
C GLY A 160 -11.30 1.82 -17.79
N ASP A 161 -11.87 1.76 -18.99
CA ASP A 161 -11.53 2.61 -20.15
C ASP A 161 -10.01 2.70 -20.49
N GLY A 162 -9.28 1.63 -20.16
CA GLY A 162 -7.84 1.55 -20.37
C GLY A 162 -7.01 2.22 -19.27
N GLU A 163 -7.65 2.80 -18.26
CA GLU A 163 -6.99 3.39 -17.11
C GLU A 163 -6.59 2.34 -16.08
N ARG A 164 -5.52 2.62 -15.33
CA ARG A 164 -4.99 1.70 -14.34
C ARG A 164 -4.30 2.39 -13.17
N LEU A 165 -4.36 1.73 -12.02
CA LEU A 165 -3.58 2.04 -10.84
C LEU A 165 -2.52 0.95 -10.68
N THR A 166 -1.25 1.35 -10.58
CA THR A 166 -0.13 0.43 -10.39
C THR A 166 0.60 0.76 -9.10
N CYS A 167 0.91 -0.27 -8.29
CA CYS A 167 1.74 -0.19 -7.10
C CYS A 167 2.99 -1.03 -7.32
N CYS A 168 4.16 -0.40 -7.25
CA CYS A 168 5.45 -1.01 -7.57
C CYS A 168 6.26 -1.50 -6.34
N GLY A 169 5.63 -1.53 -5.14
CA GLY A 169 6.32 -1.97 -3.93
C GLY A 169 7.24 -0.91 -3.32
N ASP A 170 8.30 -1.34 -2.62
CA ASP A 170 9.20 -0.48 -1.84
C ASP A 170 10.67 -0.53 -2.30
N GLU A 171 10.90 -0.80 -3.56
CA GLU A 171 12.23 -0.76 -4.20
C GLU A 171 12.22 0.16 -5.43
N PRO A 172 13.42 0.56 -5.92
CA PRO A 172 13.55 1.32 -7.14
C PRO A 172 12.90 0.61 -8.32
N TYR A 173 12.29 1.39 -9.21
CA TYR A 173 11.70 0.88 -10.44
C TYR A 173 12.65 -0.06 -11.20
N ASN A 174 12.12 -1.22 -11.59
CA ASN A 174 12.81 -2.20 -12.42
C ASN A 174 12.16 -2.26 -13.81
N PRO A 175 12.93 -2.34 -14.91
CA PRO A 175 12.37 -2.43 -16.28
C PRO A 175 11.34 -3.55 -16.50
N CYS A 176 11.35 -4.61 -15.69
CA CYS A 176 10.34 -5.67 -15.77
C CYS A 176 8.92 -5.19 -15.41
N GLU A 177 8.81 -4.08 -14.68
CA GLU A 177 7.55 -3.46 -14.27
C GLU A 177 6.94 -2.57 -15.36
N LYS A 178 7.72 -2.21 -16.41
CA LYS A 178 7.31 -1.27 -17.44
C LYS A 178 5.93 -1.56 -18.02
N LYS A 179 5.64 -2.81 -18.36
CA LYS A 179 4.36 -3.21 -18.97
C LYS A 179 3.14 -2.95 -18.06
N TYR A 180 3.36 -2.81 -16.76
CA TYR A 180 2.32 -2.51 -15.77
C TYR A 180 2.27 -1.03 -15.41
N ALA A 181 3.43 -0.35 -15.32
CA ALA A 181 3.54 1.02 -14.85
C ALA A 181 3.45 2.07 -15.98
N GLU A 182 3.86 1.74 -17.22
CA GLU A 182 3.81 2.67 -18.36
C GLU A 182 2.39 3.13 -18.66
N ASN A 183 2.16 4.44 -18.80
CA ASN A 183 0.86 5.09 -18.99
C ASN A 183 -0.14 4.81 -17.86
N SER A 184 0.31 4.55 -16.63
CA SER A 184 -0.60 4.43 -15.51
C SER A 184 -1.30 5.76 -15.22
N THR A 185 -2.62 5.70 -14.98
CA THR A 185 -3.37 6.85 -14.49
C THR A 185 -2.91 7.20 -13.08
N TRP A 186 -2.65 6.17 -12.25
CA TRP A 186 -2.12 6.29 -10.91
C TRP A 186 -0.93 5.35 -10.70
N LEU A 187 0.19 5.90 -10.26
CA LEU A 187 1.37 5.15 -9.82
C LEU A 187 1.61 5.40 -8.33
N LEU A 188 1.63 4.34 -7.55
CA LEU A 188 2.04 4.34 -6.15
C LEU A 188 3.46 3.79 -6.10
N HIS A 189 4.42 4.61 -5.66
CA HIS A 189 5.84 4.26 -5.69
C HIS A 189 6.58 4.75 -4.44
N GLU A 190 7.62 4.04 -4.02
CA GLU A 190 8.45 4.46 -2.91
C GLU A 190 9.34 5.66 -3.28
N ALA A 191 9.63 6.51 -2.28
CA ALA A 191 10.61 7.57 -2.36
C ALA A 191 11.22 7.81 -0.98
N PHE A 192 12.30 7.12 -0.68
CA PHE A 192 12.85 7.03 0.66
C PHE A 192 13.30 8.38 1.23
N CYS A 193 13.99 9.22 0.43
CA CYS A 193 14.48 10.52 0.86
C CYS A 193 14.66 11.47 -0.32
N LEU A 194 14.96 12.75 -0.01
CA LEU A 194 15.39 13.73 -1.01
C LEU A 194 16.72 13.32 -1.65
N ASP A 195 16.91 13.57 -2.95
CA ASP A 195 18.16 13.32 -3.66
C ASP A 195 19.33 14.15 -3.07
N GLY A 196 19.03 15.40 -2.70
CA GLY A 196 20.01 16.27 -2.02
C GLY A 196 20.46 15.78 -0.64
N GLN A 197 19.82 14.74 -0.08
CA GLN A 197 20.15 14.11 1.20
C GLN A 197 20.60 12.66 1.05
N ALA A 198 20.88 12.21 -0.16
CA ALA A 198 21.29 10.83 -0.43
C ALA A 198 22.56 10.42 0.35
N ASP A 199 23.50 11.35 0.55
CA ASP A 199 24.74 11.10 1.34
C ASP A 199 24.44 10.90 2.84
N ILE A 200 23.27 11.36 3.33
CA ILE A 200 22.87 11.19 4.73
C ILE A 200 22.11 9.91 4.94
N PHE A 201 21.21 9.58 4.02
CA PHE A 201 20.27 8.46 4.16
C PHE A 201 20.73 7.17 3.47
N HIS A 202 21.70 7.26 2.54
CA HIS A 202 22.26 6.13 1.77
C HIS A 202 21.16 5.28 1.09
N PRO A 203 20.23 5.88 0.29
CA PRO A 203 19.10 5.17 -0.31
C PRO A 203 19.56 4.03 -1.20
N TYR A 204 20.58 4.25 -2.02
CA TYR A 204 21.06 3.26 -3.00
C TYR A 204 21.68 2.01 -2.36
N GLU A 205 22.39 2.16 -1.22
CA GLU A 205 22.91 1.04 -0.45
C GLU A 205 21.78 0.22 0.19
N LYS A 206 20.67 0.87 0.47
CA LYS A 206 19.45 0.27 1.03
C LYS A 206 18.49 -0.23 -0.03
N HIS A 207 18.83 -0.09 -1.31
CA HIS A 207 17.98 -0.38 -2.46
C HIS A 207 16.65 0.38 -2.42
N HIS A 208 16.74 1.70 -2.28
CA HIS A 208 15.60 2.61 -2.33
C HIS A 208 15.85 3.75 -3.32
N SER A 209 14.76 4.36 -3.80
CA SER A 209 14.78 5.55 -4.64
C SER A 209 14.86 6.82 -3.83
N THR A 210 15.40 7.88 -4.44
CA THR A 210 15.15 9.25 -3.99
C THR A 210 13.86 9.78 -4.63
N VAL A 211 13.33 10.89 -4.11
CA VAL A 211 12.21 11.62 -4.73
C VAL A 211 12.47 11.91 -6.20
N LYS A 212 13.69 12.37 -6.51
CA LYS A 212 14.12 12.60 -7.89
C LYS A 212 13.99 11.34 -8.76
N ASN A 213 14.52 10.20 -8.30
CA ASN A 213 14.47 8.97 -9.08
C ASN A 213 13.02 8.52 -9.34
N ALA A 214 12.16 8.54 -8.32
CA ALA A 214 10.76 8.16 -8.47
C ALA A 214 10.03 9.09 -9.46
N CYS A 215 10.31 10.39 -9.40
CA CYS A 215 9.72 11.39 -10.29
C CYS A 215 10.24 11.28 -11.74
N GLU A 216 11.54 11.05 -11.94
CA GLU A 216 12.12 10.84 -13.28
C GLU A 216 11.52 9.58 -13.94
N PHE A 217 11.35 8.48 -13.21
CA PHE A 217 10.71 7.28 -13.72
C PHE A 217 9.22 7.49 -14.05
N ALA A 218 8.50 8.19 -13.19
CA ALA A 218 7.09 8.48 -13.44
C ALA A 218 6.90 9.34 -14.71
N GLU A 219 7.78 10.31 -14.94
CA GLU A 219 7.79 11.12 -16.18
C GLU A 219 8.11 10.28 -17.41
N GLU A 220 9.16 9.44 -17.35
CA GLU A 220 9.54 8.54 -18.45
C GLU A 220 8.43 7.54 -18.79
N LEU A 221 7.71 7.06 -17.78
CA LEU A 221 6.60 6.13 -17.92
C LEU A 221 5.27 6.78 -18.29
N HIS A 222 5.24 8.11 -18.50
CA HIS A 222 4.05 8.89 -18.85
C HIS A 222 2.89 8.68 -17.86
N VAL A 223 3.22 8.64 -16.58
CA VAL A 223 2.25 8.53 -15.48
C VAL A 223 1.47 9.85 -15.35
N LYS A 224 0.16 9.79 -15.06
CA LYS A 224 -0.64 10.99 -14.84
C LYS A 224 -0.54 11.49 -13.39
N ASN A 225 -0.69 10.58 -12.42
CA ASN A 225 -0.69 10.89 -10.99
C ASN A 225 0.31 9.98 -10.27
N LEU A 226 1.24 10.58 -9.53
CA LEU A 226 2.24 9.88 -8.73
C LEU A 226 1.99 10.12 -7.24
N LEU A 227 1.81 9.04 -6.48
CA LEU A 227 1.72 9.06 -5.02
C LEU A 227 2.97 8.43 -4.44
N LEU A 228 3.71 9.19 -3.62
CA LEU A 228 4.95 8.75 -2.99
C LEU A 228 4.71 8.28 -1.56
N TYR A 229 5.34 7.18 -1.20
CA TYR A 229 5.31 6.61 0.15
C TYR A 229 6.67 6.00 0.53
N HIS A 230 6.75 5.28 1.64
CA HIS A 230 7.95 4.59 2.17
C HIS A 230 9.12 5.55 2.43
N THR A 231 8.79 6.67 3.07
CA THR A 231 9.70 7.79 3.30
C THR A 231 10.47 7.67 4.62
N GLU A 232 11.58 8.37 4.75
CA GLU A 232 12.19 8.67 6.04
C GLU A 232 11.31 9.65 6.87
N ASP A 233 11.56 9.79 8.18
CA ASP A 233 10.74 10.60 9.09
C ASP A 233 11.45 11.81 9.70
N ARG A 234 12.74 12.06 9.39
CA ARG A 234 13.46 13.24 9.88
C ARG A 234 12.91 14.55 9.32
N ASN A 235 12.42 14.52 8.09
CA ASN A 235 11.81 15.68 7.44
C ASN A 235 10.27 15.70 7.60
N LEU A 236 9.67 14.85 8.43
CA LEU A 236 8.22 14.61 8.46
C LEU A 236 7.40 15.91 8.52
N SER A 237 7.78 16.87 9.37
CA SER A 237 7.07 18.16 9.53
C SER A 237 7.11 19.06 8.29
N HIS A 238 8.03 18.84 7.36
CA HIS A 238 8.22 19.63 6.14
C HIS A 238 8.27 18.73 4.89
N ARG A 239 8.00 17.43 5.06
CA ARG A 239 8.16 16.42 4.00
C ARG A 239 7.37 16.75 2.75
N LYS A 240 6.10 17.14 2.90
CA LYS A 240 5.24 17.50 1.76
C LYS A 240 5.84 18.61 0.92
N GLU A 241 6.23 19.72 1.57
CA GLU A 241 6.82 20.88 0.90
C GLU A 241 8.14 20.50 0.21
N LEU A 242 9.06 19.89 0.96
CA LEU A 242 10.39 19.54 0.45
C LEU A 242 10.34 18.52 -0.71
N TYR A 243 9.53 17.46 -0.55
CA TYR A 243 9.41 16.44 -1.58
C TYR A 243 8.68 16.96 -2.82
N TYR A 244 7.66 17.81 -2.63
CA TYR A 244 6.96 18.45 -3.73
C TYR A 244 7.89 19.41 -4.49
N GLU A 245 8.64 20.27 -3.79
CA GLU A 245 9.60 21.18 -4.41
C GLU A 245 10.70 20.47 -5.21
N GLU A 246 11.20 19.34 -4.71
CA GLU A 246 12.17 18.54 -5.44
C GLU A 246 11.51 17.82 -6.62
N GLY A 247 10.42 17.10 -6.37
CA GLY A 247 9.79 16.22 -7.38
C GLY A 247 9.24 16.98 -8.58
N ARG A 248 8.68 18.18 -8.36
CA ARG A 248 8.16 19.05 -9.44
C ARG A 248 9.20 19.51 -10.46
N LYS A 249 10.49 19.36 -10.17
CA LYS A 249 11.56 19.61 -11.14
C LYS A 249 11.71 18.51 -12.17
N TYR A 250 11.20 17.31 -11.87
CA TYR A 250 11.41 16.07 -12.62
C TYR A 250 10.12 15.42 -13.11
N PHE A 251 8.98 15.79 -12.53
CA PHE A 251 7.67 15.23 -12.89
C PHE A 251 6.65 16.32 -13.16
N SER A 252 6.03 16.27 -14.35
CA SER A 252 5.05 17.25 -14.81
C SER A 252 3.61 16.93 -14.44
N GLY A 253 3.31 15.66 -14.11
CA GLY A 253 1.99 15.19 -13.71
C GLY A 253 1.59 15.61 -12.28
N ASN A 254 0.53 15.06 -11.74
CA ASN A 254 0.10 15.34 -10.37
C ASN A 254 0.97 14.56 -9.38
N LEU A 255 1.63 15.27 -8.45
CA LEU A 255 2.52 14.70 -7.45
C LEU A 255 1.88 14.82 -6.06
N LEU A 256 1.72 13.69 -5.37
CA LEU A 256 1.13 13.58 -4.05
C LEU A 256 2.13 13.00 -3.04
N ILE A 257 2.26 13.66 -1.91
CA ILE A 257 3.10 13.23 -0.78
C ILE A 257 2.20 13.16 0.46
N PRO A 258 1.55 12.00 0.72
CA PRO A 258 0.62 11.87 1.82
C PRO A 258 1.30 11.85 3.19
N ASP A 259 0.56 12.30 4.20
CA ASP A 259 0.82 11.94 5.59
C ASP A 259 -0.03 10.71 5.98
N ASP A 260 0.28 10.13 7.15
CA ASP A 260 -0.52 9.05 7.69
C ASP A 260 -1.98 9.48 7.84
N LEU A 261 -2.90 8.57 7.55
CA LEU A 261 -4.36 8.72 7.63
C LEU A 261 -4.98 9.66 6.59
N GLU A 262 -4.20 10.22 5.67
CA GLU A 262 -4.79 11.00 4.58
C GLU A 262 -5.47 10.14 3.53
N THR A 263 -6.60 10.63 3.04
CA THR A 263 -7.40 9.98 2.00
C THR A 263 -7.42 10.85 0.74
N TYR A 264 -7.19 10.20 -0.40
CA TYR A 264 -7.26 10.82 -1.72
C TYR A 264 -8.29 10.11 -2.59
N ILE A 265 -8.98 10.89 -3.42
CA ILE A 265 -9.93 10.34 -4.39
C ILE A 265 -9.15 9.92 -5.64
N ILE A 266 -9.27 8.66 -6.00
CA ILE A 266 -8.74 8.09 -7.25
C ILE A 266 -9.78 8.33 -8.35
N TYR A 267 -9.57 9.36 -9.16
CA TYR A 267 -10.40 9.66 -10.31
C TYR A 267 -10.00 8.79 -11.50
N TYR A 268 -10.99 8.30 -12.22
CA TYR A 268 -10.84 7.57 -13.48
C TYR A 268 -12.14 7.71 -14.30
N GLY A 269 -12.01 7.63 -15.64
CA GLY A 269 -13.16 7.74 -16.54
C GLY A 269 -13.64 9.18 -16.79
N ASP A 270 -12.82 10.21 -16.53
CA ASP A 270 -13.14 11.59 -16.88
C ASP A 270 -12.53 11.96 -18.24
N PRO A 271 -13.39 12.24 -19.26
CA PRO A 271 -12.93 12.60 -20.60
C PRO A 271 -12.27 13.98 -20.69
N ASP A 272 -12.49 14.86 -19.71
CA ASP A 272 -12.05 16.27 -19.79
C ASP A 272 -10.73 16.58 -19.07
N GLY A 273 -10.12 15.61 -18.38
CA GLY A 273 -8.71 15.68 -17.93
C GLY A 273 -8.42 16.66 -16.80
N GLU A 274 -9.40 17.28 -16.17
CA GLU A 274 -9.22 18.10 -14.97
C GLU A 274 -9.31 17.24 -13.71
N SER A 275 -8.28 16.44 -13.46
CA SER A 275 -8.13 15.72 -12.20
C SER A 275 -7.79 16.72 -11.09
N ILE A 276 -8.79 17.29 -10.44
CA ILE A 276 -8.60 18.07 -9.22
C ILE A 276 -8.43 17.07 -8.08
N CYS A 277 -7.19 16.94 -7.59
CA CYS A 277 -6.95 16.30 -6.29
C CYS A 277 -7.53 17.20 -5.20
N MET A 278 -8.77 16.95 -4.78
CA MET A 278 -9.30 17.52 -3.57
C MET A 278 -9.10 16.52 -2.44
N VAL A 279 -8.29 16.92 -1.46
CA VAL A 279 -8.39 16.32 -0.12
C VAL A 279 -9.80 16.68 0.37
N ASP A 280 -10.60 15.70 0.75
CA ASP A 280 -11.94 15.96 1.25
C ASP A 280 -11.82 16.56 2.67
N GLU A 281 -11.75 17.90 2.77
CA GLU A 281 -11.71 18.64 4.05
C GLU A 281 -12.95 18.37 4.92
N GLU A 282 -14.01 17.80 4.34
CA GLU A 282 -15.23 17.46 5.07
C GLU A 282 -15.03 16.23 5.98
N TYR A 283 -14.15 15.28 5.60
CA TYR A 283 -13.80 14.13 6.43
C TYR A 283 -12.84 14.48 7.56
N ALA A 284 -11.92 15.42 7.37
CA ALA A 284 -10.99 15.87 8.42
C ALA A 284 -11.73 16.57 9.59
N ASN A 285 -12.90 17.15 9.34
CA ASN A 285 -13.70 17.85 10.35
C ASN A 285 -14.64 16.94 11.19
N ILE A 286 -14.81 15.68 10.83
CA ILE A 286 -15.64 14.71 11.59
C ILE A 286 -14.83 14.10 12.75
N VAL A 287 -13.50 13.95 12.61
CA VAL A 287 -12.63 13.29 13.59
C VAL A 287 -12.10 14.24 14.68
N SER A 288 -12.25 15.56 14.53
CA SER A 288 -11.78 16.56 15.52
C SER A 288 -12.80 16.93 16.59
N ARG A 289 -13.93 16.23 16.68
CA ARG A 289 -14.95 16.42 17.73
C ARG A 289 -15.22 15.11 18.45
N ASP A 290 -14.30 14.75 19.36
CA ASP A 290 -14.58 14.11 20.67
C ASP A 290 -13.27 13.92 21.46
#